data_fb079ce45e597eaf02689fff1e06a3c4
#
_entry.id   fb079ce45e597eaf02689fff1e06a3c4
#
_cell.length_a   1.000
_cell.length_b   1.000
_cell.length_c   1.000
_cell.angle_alpha   90.00
_cell.angle_beta   90.00
_cell.angle_gamma   90.00
#
_symmetry.space_group_name_H-M   'P 1'
#
loop_
_entity.id
_entity.type
_entity.pdbx_description
1 polymer ?
#
loop_
_entity_poly.entity_id
_entity_poly.type
_entity_poly.pdbx_seq_one_letter_code
_entity_poly.pdbx_strand_id
1 'polypeptide(L)'
;MRAVPALLALLAGLTSALGFAPLEWWPVTLAALALWLWVVHRAPTLRAALWRSWLFGVAHFTVGNNWIQHAFDFQDRMPPALGYVAVVGLALYLAIYPMLAGGIAWKLGRRSERPDLAYVAVAAAAWIATEYLRAVVFTGYAWNPIGVIWVPTPLRGIATVTGTYALSGLTVLLSAALLLPERPSARAWRSRWRC
;
A
#
# COMPACT_ATOMS: atom_id res chain seq x y z
N MET A 1 1.42 24.39 -4.00
CA MET A 1 1.35 23.14 -4.80
C MET A 1 1.91 21.88 -4.12
N ARG A 2 2.49 21.94 -2.89
CA ARG A 2 3.01 20.75 -2.16
C ARG A 2 1.93 19.97 -1.38
N ALA A 3 0.80 20.59 -1.09
CA ALA A 3 -0.28 19.98 -0.30
C ALA A 3 -1.08 18.89 -1.03
N VAL A 4 -1.33 19.06 -2.33
CA VAL A 4 -2.16 18.12 -3.12
C VAL A 4 -1.60 16.68 -3.11
N PRO A 5 -0.32 16.42 -3.39
CA PRO A 5 0.21 15.06 -3.34
C PRO A 5 0.20 14.44 -1.94
N ALA A 6 0.34 15.25 -0.88
CA ALA A 6 0.23 14.78 0.50
C ALA A 6 -1.21 14.38 0.84
N LEU A 7 -2.18 15.18 0.42
CA LEU A 7 -3.60 14.87 0.58
C LEU A 7 -3.98 13.61 -0.19
N LEU A 8 -3.52 13.46 -1.43
CA LEU A 8 -3.76 12.23 -2.21
C LEU A 8 -3.16 10.99 -1.55
N ALA A 9 -1.97 11.11 -0.93
CA ALA A 9 -1.37 10.01 -0.20
C ALA A 9 -2.18 9.62 1.04
N LEU A 10 -2.67 10.61 1.82
CA LEU A 10 -3.57 10.37 2.95
C LEU A 10 -4.88 9.72 2.51
N LEU A 11 -5.53 10.24 1.46
CA LEU A 11 -6.77 9.68 0.92
C LEU A 11 -6.56 8.23 0.43
N ALA A 12 -5.46 7.96 -0.27
CA ALA A 12 -5.12 6.62 -0.67
C ALA A 12 -4.92 5.69 0.54
N GLY A 13 -4.27 6.16 1.60
CA GLY A 13 -4.11 5.40 2.84
C GLY A 13 -5.46 5.08 3.51
N LEU A 14 -6.32 6.07 3.69
CA LEU A 14 -7.66 5.90 4.27
C LEU A 14 -8.49 4.89 3.48
N THR A 15 -8.54 5.05 2.15
CA THR A 15 -9.36 4.19 1.29
C THR A 15 -8.78 2.79 1.10
N SER A 16 -7.45 2.62 1.20
CA SER A 16 -6.82 1.30 1.10
C SER A 16 -7.23 0.34 2.23
N ALA A 17 -7.63 0.87 3.39
CA ALA A 17 -8.10 0.05 4.50
C ALA A 17 -9.53 -0.49 4.31
N LEU A 18 -10.31 0.04 3.35
CA LEU A 18 -11.68 -0.39 3.10
C LEU A 18 -11.80 -1.79 2.47
N GLY A 19 -10.69 -2.36 1.99
CA GLY A 19 -10.66 -3.73 1.49
C GLY A 19 -10.65 -4.81 2.55
N PHE A 20 -10.41 -4.46 3.82
CA PHE A 20 -10.50 -5.38 4.94
C PHE A 20 -11.94 -5.54 5.43
N ALA A 21 -12.20 -6.65 6.14
CA ALA A 21 -13.48 -6.84 6.84
C ALA A 21 -13.76 -5.65 7.78
N PRO A 22 -15.03 -5.26 7.95
CA PRO A 22 -16.24 -5.89 7.42
C PRO A 22 -16.65 -5.43 6.02
N LEU A 23 -16.00 -4.41 5.43
CA LEU A 23 -16.43 -3.80 4.17
C LEU A 23 -16.03 -4.63 2.94
N GLU A 24 -14.83 -5.23 2.97
CA GLU A 24 -14.31 -6.13 1.91
C GLU A 24 -14.29 -5.50 0.51
N TRP A 25 -14.11 -4.18 0.43
CA TRP A 25 -14.07 -3.42 -0.82
C TRP A 25 -12.69 -3.51 -1.48
N TRP A 26 -12.22 -4.74 -1.76
CA TRP A 26 -10.90 -5.00 -2.35
C TRP A 26 -10.61 -4.20 -3.64
N PRO A 27 -11.58 -3.91 -4.56
CA PRO A 27 -11.27 -3.10 -5.74
C PRO A 27 -10.85 -1.68 -5.39
N VAL A 28 -11.44 -1.11 -4.30
CA VAL A 28 -11.08 0.21 -3.79
C VAL A 28 -9.64 0.20 -3.27
N THR A 29 -9.24 -0.87 -2.58
CA THR A 29 -7.85 -1.03 -2.11
C THR A 29 -6.86 -1.09 -3.28
N LEU A 30 -7.19 -1.81 -4.37
CA LEU A 30 -6.34 -1.84 -5.56
C LEU A 30 -6.17 -0.44 -6.17
N ALA A 31 -7.27 0.30 -6.32
CA ALA A 31 -7.24 1.67 -6.84
C ALA A 31 -6.46 2.62 -5.91
N ALA A 32 -6.62 2.47 -4.60
CA ALA A 32 -5.91 3.26 -3.59
C ALA A 32 -4.39 3.00 -3.63
N LEU A 33 -3.97 1.74 -3.72
CA LEU A 33 -2.56 1.38 -3.87
C LEU A 33 -1.99 1.90 -5.19
N ALA A 34 -2.74 1.81 -6.29
CA ALA A 34 -2.34 2.40 -7.57
C ALA A 34 -2.14 3.91 -7.45
N LEU A 35 -3.08 4.62 -6.83
CA LEU A 35 -2.97 6.06 -6.57
C LEU A 35 -1.74 6.40 -5.73
N TRP A 36 -1.50 5.65 -4.63
CA TRP A 36 -0.31 5.83 -3.80
C TRP A 36 0.97 5.64 -4.60
N LEU A 37 1.10 4.54 -5.35
CA LEU A 37 2.28 4.25 -6.17
C LEU A 37 2.50 5.31 -7.24
N TRP A 38 1.43 5.82 -7.86
CA TRP A 38 1.51 6.92 -8.80
C TRP A 38 2.02 8.21 -8.14
N VAL A 39 1.48 8.55 -6.96
CA VAL A 39 1.91 9.73 -6.17
C VAL A 39 3.37 9.62 -5.77
N VAL A 40 3.83 8.42 -5.39
CA VAL A 40 5.22 8.14 -5.06
C VAL A 40 6.11 8.26 -6.28
N HIS A 41 5.73 7.65 -7.41
CA HIS A 41 6.48 7.73 -8.66
C HIS A 41 6.70 9.19 -9.11
N ARG A 42 5.69 10.05 -8.95
CA ARG A 42 5.73 11.48 -9.28
C ARG A 42 6.45 12.33 -8.22
N ALA A 43 7.07 11.74 -7.22
CA ALA A 43 7.80 12.49 -6.22
C ALA A 43 9.07 13.11 -6.83
N PRO A 44 9.35 14.41 -6.58
CA PRO A 44 10.52 15.08 -7.15
C PRO A 44 11.83 14.66 -6.47
N THR A 45 11.77 14.16 -5.24
CA THR A 45 12.92 13.74 -4.44
C THR A 45 12.58 12.50 -3.61
N LEU A 46 13.61 11.75 -3.21
CA LEU A 46 13.44 10.61 -2.29
C LEU A 46 12.74 11.03 -1.00
N ARG A 47 13.11 12.18 -0.42
CA ARG A 47 12.47 12.71 0.79
C ARG A 47 10.96 12.92 0.59
N ALA A 48 10.56 13.40 -0.58
CA ALA A 48 9.13 13.56 -0.91
C ALA A 48 8.43 12.21 -1.08
N ALA A 49 9.09 11.21 -1.68
CA ALA A 49 8.57 9.85 -1.81
C ALA A 49 8.37 9.19 -0.44
N LEU A 50 9.38 9.26 0.43
CA LEU A 50 9.32 8.77 1.81
C LEU A 50 8.18 9.42 2.59
N TRP A 51 8.08 10.75 2.55
CA TRP A 51 7.04 11.50 3.25
C TRP A 51 5.63 11.12 2.79
N ARG A 52 5.40 11.03 1.47
CA ARG A 52 4.10 10.63 0.91
C ARG A 52 3.74 9.20 1.31
N SER A 53 4.72 8.29 1.31
CA SER A 53 4.50 6.90 1.71
C SER A 53 4.26 6.76 3.21
N TRP A 54 4.90 7.59 4.03
CA TRP A 54 4.63 7.63 5.47
C TRP A 54 3.21 8.13 5.75
N LEU A 55 2.76 9.20 5.08
CA LEU A 55 1.39 9.70 5.20
C LEU A 55 0.34 8.65 4.78
N PHE A 56 0.61 7.94 3.68
CA PHE A 56 -0.20 6.80 3.27
C PHE A 56 -0.28 5.76 4.39
N GLY A 57 0.86 5.37 4.95
CA GLY A 57 0.94 4.37 6.01
C GLY A 57 0.21 4.79 7.28
N VAL A 58 0.38 6.05 7.72
CA VAL A 58 -0.34 6.58 8.90
C VAL A 58 -1.85 6.46 8.69
N ALA A 59 -2.36 6.90 7.56
CA ALA A 59 -3.79 6.85 7.26
C ALA A 59 -4.30 5.40 7.16
N HIS A 60 -3.56 4.52 6.46
CA HIS A 60 -3.88 3.11 6.31
C HIS A 60 -3.99 2.39 7.66
N PHE A 61 -2.96 2.54 8.50
CA PHE A 61 -2.92 1.84 9.79
C PHE A 61 -3.83 2.46 10.84
N THR A 62 -4.11 3.76 10.79
CA THR A 62 -5.10 4.37 11.68
C THR A 62 -6.49 3.78 11.45
N VAL A 63 -6.91 3.63 10.19
CA VAL A 63 -8.21 3.02 9.87
C VAL A 63 -8.18 1.51 10.08
N GLY A 64 -7.16 0.82 9.53
CA GLY A 64 -7.07 -0.64 9.58
C GLY A 64 -6.94 -1.21 11.00
N ASN A 65 -6.40 -0.43 11.94
CA ASN A 65 -6.21 -0.85 13.34
C ASN A 65 -7.19 -0.18 14.31
N ASN A 66 -8.22 0.53 13.81
CA ASN A 66 -9.17 1.23 14.67
C ASN A 66 -9.88 0.30 15.67
N TRP A 67 -10.00 -0.99 15.37
CA TRP A 67 -10.56 -1.98 16.28
C TRP A 67 -9.82 -2.10 17.62
N ILE A 68 -8.53 -1.74 17.66
CA ILE A 68 -7.70 -1.79 18.88
C ILE A 68 -8.24 -0.85 19.97
N GLN A 69 -8.86 0.28 19.59
CA GLN A 69 -9.42 1.22 20.56
C GLN A 69 -10.51 0.55 21.44
N HIS A 70 -11.26 -0.41 20.89
CA HIS A 70 -12.28 -1.13 21.66
C HIS A 70 -11.70 -1.97 22.81
N ALA A 71 -10.42 -2.37 22.77
CA ALA A 71 -9.78 -3.04 23.89
C ALA A 71 -9.73 -2.17 25.15
N PHE A 72 -9.76 -0.85 25.00
CA PHE A 72 -9.73 0.11 26.11
C PHE A 72 -11.12 0.27 26.77
N ASP A 73 -12.20 -0.08 26.07
CA ASP A 73 -13.55 -0.04 26.64
C ASP A 73 -13.76 -1.07 27.77
N PHE A 74 -12.89 -2.10 27.83
CA PHE A 74 -12.90 -3.15 28.85
C PHE A 74 -11.88 -2.92 29.98
N GLN A 75 -11.27 -1.71 30.06
CA GLN A 75 -10.26 -1.37 31.06
C GLN A 75 -10.82 -0.37 32.08
N ASP A 76 -11.18 -0.83 33.27
CA ASP A 76 -11.79 0.01 34.32
C ASP A 76 -10.93 1.19 34.79
N ARG A 77 -9.61 1.13 34.56
CA ARG A 77 -8.65 2.12 35.04
C ARG A 77 -8.09 3.05 33.96
N MET A 78 -8.48 2.89 32.71
CA MET A 78 -7.97 3.68 31.58
C MET A 78 -9.09 4.45 30.90
N PRO A 79 -8.92 5.78 30.67
CA PRO A 79 -9.87 6.52 29.87
C PRO A 79 -9.97 5.95 28.44
N PRO A 80 -11.17 5.73 27.89
CA PRO A 80 -11.35 5.21 26.52
C PRO A 80 -10.63 6.02 25.44
N ALA A 81 -10.46 7.34 25.68
CA ALA A 81 -9.70 8.22 24.78
C ALA A 81 -8.25 7.78 24.55
N LEU A 82 -7.63 7.07 25.50
CA LEU A 82 -6.29 6.52 25.32
C LEU A 82 -6.22 5.46 24.22
N GLY A 83 -7.33 4.77 23.92
CA GLY A 83 -7.42 3.83 22.81
C GLY A 83 -7.12 4.49 21.46
N TYR A 84 -7.68 5.67 21.21
CA TYR A 84 -7.41 6.42 19.98
C TYR A 84 -5.96 6.92 19.91
N VAL A 85 -5.40 7.36 21.03
CA VAL A 85 -3.99 7.77 21.12
C VAL A 85 -3.09 6.57 20.80
N ALA A 86 -3.40 5.38 21.34
CA ALA A 86 -2.66 4.15 21.07
C ALA A 86 -2.73 3.75 19.58
N VAL A 87 -3.91 3.80 18.97
CA VAL A 87 -4.10 3.51 17.54
C VAL A 87 -3.26 4.45 16.68
N VAL A 88 -3.33 5.76 16.93
CA VAL A 88 -2.55 6.75 16.16
C VAL A 88 -1.05 6.57 16.41
N GLY A 89 -0.62 6.39 17.65
CA GLY A 89 0.78 6.14 18.01
C GLY A 89 1.33 4.91 17.31
N LEU A 90 0.56 3.81 17.30
CA LEU A 90 0.91 2.59 16.57
C LEU A 90 0.98 2.85 15.06
N ALA A 91 0.02 3.58 14.49
CA ALA A 91 0.00 3.91 13.07
C ALA A 91 1.21 4.73 12.64
N LEU A 92 1.64 5.72 13.45
CA LEU A 92 2.85 6.52 13.21
C LEU A 92 4.11 5.63 13.11
N TYR A 93 4.22 4.63 13.99
CA TYR A 93 5.30 3.65 13.98
C TYR A 93 5.20 2.70 12.76
N LEU A 94 4.05 2.09 12.54
CA LEU A 94 3.86 1.12 11.46
C LEU A 94 4.00 1.76 10.07
N ALA A 95 3.76 3.06 9.94
CA ALA A 95 3.94 3.81 8.70
C ALA A 95 5.39 3.82 8.17
N ILE A 96 6.37 3.45 9.02
CA ILE A 96 7.77 3.30 8.59
C ILE A 96 7.90 2.22 7.50
N TYR A 97 7.11 1.15 7.55
CA TYR A 97 7.21 0.05 6.59
C TYR A 97 6.75 0.44 5.17
N PRO A 98 5.54 0.98 4.94
CA PRO A 98 5.20 1.53 3.62
C PRO A 98 6.08 2.72 3.23
N MET A 99 6.60 3.51 4.16
CA MET A 99 7.59 4.55 3.87
C MET A 99 8.84 3.96 3.22
N LEU A 100 9.39 2.89 3.78
CA LEU A 100 10.54 2.18 3.21
C LEU A 100 10.20 1.55 1.85
N ALA A 101 9.04 0.88 1.73
CA ALA A 101 8.60 0.27 0.47
C ALA A 101 8.52 1.31 -0.65
N GLY A 102 7.85 2.43 -0.41
CA GLY A 102 7.74 3.51 -1.39
C GLY A 102 9.07 4.19 -1.71
N GLY A 103 9.93 4.35 -0.71
CA GLY A 103 11.30 4.86 -0.90
C GLY A 103 12.16 3.97 -1.78
N ILE A 104 12.10 2.65 -1.57
CA ILE A 104 12.80 1.63 -2.38
C ILE A 104 12.24 1.63 -3.80
N ALA A 105 10.90 1.60 -3.94
CA ALA A 105 10.23 1.65 -5.24
C ALA A 105 10.67 2.89 -6.04
N TRP A 106 10.70 4.06 -5.40
CA TRP A 106 11.12 5.31 -6.03
C TRP A 106 12.61 5.29 -6.42
N LYS A 107 13.49 4.84 -5.51
CA LYS A 107 14.95 4.90 -5.70
C LYS A 107 15.47 3.86 -6.69
N LEU A 108 14.93 2.65 -6.66
CA LEU A 108 15.44 1.52 -7.45
C LEU A 108 14.56 1.19 -8.66
N GLY A 109 13.25 1.45 -8.57
CA GLY A 109 12.29 1.10 -9.62
C GLY A 109 12.05 2.22 -10.62
N ARG A 110 12.13 3.49 -10.22
CA ARG A 110 11.85 4.63 -11.10
C ARG A 110 12.99 4.87 -12.09
N ARG A 111 12.80 4.40 -13.31
CA ARG A 111 13.78 4.54 -14.41
C ARG A 111 13.32 5.44 -15.55
N SER A 112 12.02 5.72 -15.61
CA SER A 112 11.36 6.49 -16.66
C SER A 112 10.39 7.52 -16.09
N GLU A 113 9.87 8.43 -16.91
CA GLU A 113 8.87 9.43 -16.51
C GLU A 113 7.50 8.82 -16.20
N ARG A 114 7.22 7.63 -16.75
CA ARG A 114 5.99 6.86 -16.48
C ARG A 114 6.34 5.57 -15.76
N PRO A 115 5.45 5.05 -14.90
CA PRO A 115 5.61 3.74 -14.31
C PRO A 115 5.82 2.67 -15.39
N ASP A 116 6.82 1.83 -15.21
CA ASP A 116 7.17 0.71 -16.08
C ASP A 116 7.20 -0.61 -15.31
N LEU A 117 7.46 -1.73 -16.00
CA LEU A 117 7.50 -3.05 -15.40
C LEU A 117 8.57 -3.16 -14.29
N ALA A 118 9.69 -2.44 -14.42
CA ALA A 118 10.73 -2.44 -13.40
C ALA A 118 10.21 -1.76 -12.11
N TYR A 119 9.52 -0.62 -12.24
CA TYR A 119 8.89 0.05 -11.10
C TYR A 119 7.87 -0.85 -10.40
N VAL A 120 6.99 -1.52 -11.18
CA VAL A 120 5.97 -2.43 -10.67
C VAL A 120 6.61 -3.60 -9.89
N ALA A 121 7.61 -4.24 -10.46
CA ALA A 121 8.29 -5.37 -9.85
C ALA A 121 9.04 -4.96 -8.56
N VAL A 122 9.76 -3.84 -8.58
CA VAL A 122 10.47 -3.33 -7.40
C VAL A 122 9.50 -2.93 -6.30
N ALA A 123 8.37 -2.29 -6.64
CA ALA A 123 7.36 -1.91 -5.66
C ALA A 123 6.77 -3.13 -4.94
N ALA A 124 6.43 -4.19 -5.69
CA ALA A 124 5.92 -5.43 -5.11
C ALA A 124 6.95 -6.14 -4.23
N ALA A 125 8.19 -6.26 -4.68
CA ALA A 125 9.28 -6.88 -3.91
C ALA A 125 9.57 -6.08 -2.63
N ALA A 126 9.61 -4.74 -2.73
CA ALA A 126 9.80 -3.86 -1.58
C ALA A 126 8.67 -3.99 -0.56
N TRP A 127 7.42 -4.11 -1.04
CA TRP A 127 6.27 -4.33 -0.16
C TRP A 127 6.38 -5.65 0.59
N ILE A 128 6.65 -6.76 -0.11
CA ILE A 128 6.85 -8.08 0.52
C ILE A 128 7.92 -8.00 1.60
N ALA A 129 9.08 -7.44 1.28
CA ALA A 129 10.21 -7.35 2.19
C ALA A 129 9.87 -6.52 3.45
N THR A 130 9.24 -5.35 3.28
CA THR A 130 8.90 -4.48 4.39
C THR A 130 7.72 -5.01 5.21
N GLU A 131 6.75 -5.68 4.60
CA GLU A 131 5.66 -6.33 5.31
C GLU A 131 6.17 -7.51 6.15
N TYR A 132 7.10 -8.31 5.63
CA TYR A 132 7.79 -9.35 6.39
C TYR A 132 8.61 -8.76 7.54
N LEU A 133 9.39 -7.69 7.30
CA LEU A 133 10.12 -6.99 8.36
C LEU A 133 9.19 -6.52 9.48
N ARG A 134 8.03 -5.97 9.13
CA ARG A 134 7.00 -5.56 10.08
C ARG A 134 6.54 -6.71 10.98
N ALA A 135 6.49 -7.90 10.44
CA ALA A 135 6.05 -9.09 11.17
C ALA A 135 7.10 -9.67 12.13
N VAL A 136 8.40 -9.36 11.94
CA VAL A 136 9.49 -9.97 12.70
C VAL A 136 10.34 -9.00 13.50
N VAL A 137 10.35 -7.70 13.15
CA VAL A 137 11.17 -6.69 13.84
C VAL A 137 10.52 -6.28 15.16
N PHE A 138 11.32 -6.06 16.20
CA PHE A 138 10.92 -5.88 17.60
C PHE A 138 10.07 -7.07 18.11
N THR A 139 8.84 -6.82 18.56
CA THR A 139 7.90 -7.87 18.98
C THR A 139 7.12 -8.46 17.81
N GLY A 140 7.29 -7.90 16.61
CA GLY A 140 6.54 -8.26 15.41
C GLY A 140 5.11 -7.72 15.40
N TYR A 141 4.65 -7.26 14.23
CA TYR A 141 3.27 -6.88 14.00
C TYR A 141 2.77 -7.48 12.67
N ALA A 142 2.26 -8.71 12.74
CA ALA A 142 1.84 -9.47 11.58
C ALA A 142 0.38 -9.21 11.15
N TRP A 143 -0.36 -8.36 11.86
CA TRP A 143 -1.77 -8.06 11.59
C TRP A 143 -1.95 -7.25 10.30
N ASN A 144 -3.08 -7.49 9.63
CA ASN A 144 -3.49 -6.79 8.42
C ASN A 144 -2.43 -6.76 7.30
N PRO A 145 -1.83 -7.92 6.88
CA PRO A 145 -1.11 -7.94 5.63
C PRO A 145 -2.06 -7.64 4.49
N ILE A 146 -1.61 -6.87 3.48
CA ILE A 146 -2.52 -6.39 2.42
C ILE A 146 -3.15 -7.53 1.62
N GLY A 147 -2.51 -8.70 1.55
CA GLY A 147 -3.06 -9.89 0.90
C GLY A 147 -4.35 -10.44 1.53
N VAL A 148 -4.68 -10.02 2.77
CA VAL A 148 -5.93 -10.45 3.46
C VAL A 148 -7.19 -9.90 2.78
N ILE A 149 -7.10 -8.85 1.98
CA ILE A 149 -8.24 -8.35 1.20
C ILE A 149 -8.86 -9.40 0.26
N TRP A 150 -8.13 -10.48 -0.04
CA TRP A 150 -8.60 -11.56 -0.92
C TRP A 150 -9.38 -12.66 -0.19
N VAL A 151 -9.50 -12.59 1.14
CA VAL A 151 -10.21 -13.62 1.95
C VAL A 151 -11.64 -13.87 1.46
N PRO A 152 -12.45 -12.86 1.08
CA PRO A 152 -13.79 -13.09 0.56
C PRO A 152 -13.83 -13.64 -0.87
N THR A 153 -12.67 -13.83 -1.51
CA THR A 153 -12.57 -14.27 -2.91
C THR A 153 -11.90 -15.64 -3.04
N PRO A 154 -12.04 -16.35 -4.17
CA PRO A 154 -11.29 -17.59 -4.42
C PRO A 154 -9.77 -17.42 -4.43
N LEU A 155 -9.25 -16.19 -4.64
CA LEU A 155 -7.82 -15.91 -4.67
C LEU A 155 -7.12 -16.17 -3.34
N ARG A 156 -7.87 -16.22 -2.22
CA ARG A 156 -7.30 -16.66 -0.92
C ARG A 156 -6.55 -17.98 -1.00
N GLY A 157 -7.00 -18.89 -1.89
CA GLY A 157 -6.36 -20.19 -2.09
C GLY A 157 -4.90 -20.10 -2.58
N ILE A 158 -4.48 -18.99 -3.17
CA ILE A 158 -3.07 -18.77 -3.57
C ILE A 158 -2.17 -18.76 -2.35
N ALA A 159 -2.64 -18.22 -1.22
CA ALA A 159 -1.86 -18.13 0.00
C ALA A 159 -1.47 -19.50 0.58
N THR A 160 -2.21 -20.58 0.28
CA THR A 160 -1.88 -21.94 0.74
C THR A 160 -0.61 -22.49 0.08
N VAL A 161 -0.27 -21.99 -1.10
CA VAL A 161 0.91 -22.42 -1.88
C VAL A 161 2.06 -21.43 -1.74
N THR A 162 1.76 -20.13 -1.79
CA THR A 162 2.79 -19.07 -1.87
C THR A 162 3.00 -18.31 -0.58
N GLY A 163 2.10 -18.48 0.38
CA GLY A 163 2.08 -17.70 1.63
C GLY A 163 1.41 -16.32 1.49
N THR A 164 1.08 -15.72 2.63
CA THR A 164 0.33 -14.45 2.70
C THR A 164 1.12 -13.28 2.13
N TYR A 165 2.43 -13.23 2.35
CA TYR A 165 3.26 -12.12 1.84
C TYR A 165 3.41 -12.13 0.32
N ALA A 166 3.42 -13.32 -0.30
CA ALA A 166 3.40 -13.41 -1.76
C ALA A 166 2.06 -12.93 -2.32
N LEU A 167 0.95 -13.24 -1.63
CA LEU A 167 -0.38 -12.71 -1.99
C LEU A 167 -0.44 -11.19 -1.83
N SER A 168 0.22 -10.63 -0.80
CA SER A 168 0.40 -9.18 -0.65
C SER A 168 1.19 -8.58 -1.82
N GLY A 169 2.27 -9.23 -2.23
CA GLY A 169 3.04 -8.82 -3.41
C GLY A 169 2.22 -8.85 -4.68
N LEU A 170 1.41 -9.88 -4.90
CA LEU A 170 0.48 -9.97 -6.02
C LEU A 170 -0.54 -8.82 -6.00
N THR A 171 -1.04 -8.45 -4.83
CA THR A 171 -1.95 -7.30 -4.66
C THR A 171 -1.29 -6.01 -5.14
N VAL A 172 -0.05 -5.77 -4.74
CA VAL A 172 0.72 -4.59 -5.18
C VAL A 172 1.03 -4.66 -6.69
N LEU A 173 1.38 -5.83 -7.22
CA LEU A 173 1.58 -6.03 -8.66
C LEU A 173 0.33 -5.68 -9.47
N LEU A 174 -0.83 -6.19 -9.07
CA LEU A 174 -2.11 -5.92 -9.75
C LEU A 174 -2.45 -4.43 -9.69
N SER A 175 -2.28 -3.79 -8.52
CA SER A 175 -2.51 -2.36 -8.36
C SER A 175 -1.57 -1.52 -9.22
N ALA A 176 -0.29 -1.85 -9.22
CA ALA A 176 0.72 -1.12 -9.99
C ALA A 176 0.57 -1.35 -11.51
N ALA A 177 0.08 -2.52 -11.92
CA ALA A 177 -0.21 -2.81 -13.33
C ALA A 177 -1.25 -1.86 -13.93
N LEU A 178 -2.16 -1.32 -13.13
CA LEU A 178 -3.11 -0.29 -13.56
C LEU A 178 -2.43 1.02 -14.01
N LEU A 179 -1.17 1.23 -13.62
CA LEU A 179 -0.39 2.41 -14.01
C LEU A 179 0.40 2.23 -15.30
N LEU A 180 0.48 0.99 -15.80
CA LEU A 180 1.24 0.73 -17.03
C LEU A 180 0.50 1.33 -18.22
N PRO A 181 1.23 1.96 -19.16
CA PRO A 181 0.63 2.48 -20.38
C PRO A 181 0.04 1.33 -21.20
N GLU A 182 -1.13 1.57 -21.79
CA GLU A 182 -1.71 0.63 -22.73
C GLU A 182 -0.71 0.33 -23.86
N ARG A 183 -0.54 -0.95 -24.18
CA ARG A 183 0.28 -1.33 -25.34
C ARG A 183 -0.36 -0.70 -26.59
N PRO A 184 0.41 -0.01 -27.44
CA PRO A 184 -0.13 0.48 -28.69
C PRO A 184 -0.76 -0.69 -29.44
N SER A 185 -2.03 -0.53 -29.82
CA SER A 185 -2.76 -1.55 -30.55
C SER A 185 -1.97 -1.95 -31.79
N ALA A 186 -2.02 -3.22 -32.17
CA ALA A 186 -1.35 -3.75 -33.38
C ALA A 186 -1.70 -2.97 -34.67
N ARG A 187 -2.82 -2.20 -34.66
CA ARG A 187 -3.19 -1.27 -35.73
C ARG A 187 -2.24 -0.05 -35.83
N ALA A 188 -1.76 0.49 -34.71
CA ALA A 188 -0.82 1.61 -34.68
C ALA A 188 0.58 1.19 -35.20
N TRP A 189 0.92 -0.10 -35.08
CA TRP A 189 2.17 -0.66 -35.61
C TRP A 189 2.11 -0.77 -37.15
N ARG A 190 0.96 -1.15 -37.74
CA ARG A 190 0.79 -1.29 -39.20
C ARG A 190 0.79 0.06 -39.95
N SER A 191 0.43 1.16 -39.31
CA SER A 191 0.44 2.48 -39.94
C SER A 191 1.84 3.11 -40.04
N ARG A 192 2.81 2.70 -39.23
CA ARG A 192 4.20 3.20 -39.29
C ARG A 192 5.03 2.63 -40.45
N TRP A 193 4.58 1.56 -41.06
CA TRP A 193 5.32 0.89 -42.15
C TRP A 193 4.62 1.02 -43.52
N ARG A 194 3.65 1.93 -43.65
CA ARG A 194 3.04 2.29 -44.92
C ARG A 194 3.53 3.68 -45.36
N CYS A 195 4.79 3.78 -45.73
CA CYS A 195 5.36 4.86 -46.53
C CYS A 195 6.18 4.22 -47.63
#